data_ca80d6d31514729ab3804cb8bf562cfa
#
_entry.id   ca80d6d31514729ab3804cb8bf562cfa
#
_cell.length_a   1.000
_cell.length_b   1.000
_cell.length_c   1.000
_cell.angle_alpha   90.00
_cell.angle_beta   90.00
_cell.angle_gamma   90.00
#
_symmetry.space_group_name_H-M   'P 1'
#
loop_
_entity.id
_entity.type
_entity.pdbx_description
1 polymer ?
#
loop_
_entity_poly.entity_id
_entity_poly.type
_entity_poly.pdbx_seq_one_letter_code
_entity_poly.pdbx_strand_id
1 'polypeptide(L)'
;MAGSESVAGKAIVLSTLGVVLTAVITAVCCNLILKFSWLESLLIGSVLSSTDAASVFAILRKNKLNLKDATASILEVESGSNDPLSYLLTMVSISLINGNGENNILAMIVFQIVFGVMMGVIFSKLTIWIMTKGRKFLIKKL
;
A
#
# COMPACT_ATOMS: atom_id res chain seq x y z
N MET A 1 -8.49 21.87 -10.80
CA MET A 1 -7.44 21.54 -9.80
C MET A 1 -7.97 21.25 -8.38
N ALA A 2 -9.13 21.77 -7.98
CA ALA A 2 -9.71 21.48 -6.66
C ALA A 2 -10.24 20.03 -6.47
N GLY A 3 -10.37 19.24 -7.52
CA GLY A 3 -10.88 17.88 -7.44
C GLY A 3 -9.84 16.80 -7.05
N SER A 4 -8.56 17.02 -7.32
CA SER A 4 -7.53 16.00 -7.09
C SER A 4 -7.12 15.87 -5.62
N GLU A 5 -7.09 16.96 -4.87
CA GLU A 5 -6.77 16.94 -3.44
C GLU A 5 -7.85 16.22 -2.62
N SER A 6 -9.12 16.40 -2.98
CA SER A 6 -10.22 15.71 -2.30
C SER A 6 -10.24 14.20 -2.60
N VAL A 7 -9.78 13.79 -3.78
CA VAL A 7 -9.68 12.38 -4.19
C VAL A 7 -8.55 11.67 -3.43
N ALA A 8 -7.37 12.28 -3.39
CA ALA A 8 -6.23 11.72 -2.67
C ALA A 8 -6.50 11.58 -1.16
N GLY A 9 -7.09 12.60 -0.54
CA GLY A 9 -7.45 12.54 0.88
C GLY A 9 -8.45 11.42 1.20
N LYS A 10 -9.48 11.25 0.38
CA LYS A 10 -10.46 10.16 0.53
C LYS A 10 -9.83 8.79 0.34
N ALA A 11 -8.95 8.64 -0.65
CA ALA A 11 -8.25 7.38 -0.91
C ALA A 11 -7.31 7.00 0.25
N ILE A 12 -6.57 7.96 0.81
CA ILE A 12 -5.68 7.71 1.98
C ILE A 12 -6.49 7.31 3.22
N VAL A 13 -7.59 7.98 3.51
CA VAL A 13 -8.46 7.60 4.64
C VAL A 13 -9.05 6.21 4.41
N LEU A 14 -9.51 5.93 3.20
CA LEU A 14 -10.10 4.64 2.85
C LEU A 14 -9.07 3.51 2.97
N SER A 15 -7.85 3.70 2.46
CA SER A 15 -6.77 2.72 2.55
C SER A 15 -6.37 2.45 4.01
N THR A 16 -6.22 3.50 4.80
CA THR A 16 -5.82 3.36 6.21
C THR A 16 -6.88 2.60 7.02
N LEU A 17 -8.15 3.00 6.90
CA LEU A 17 -9.25 2.30 7.57
C LEU A 17 -9.41 0.88 7.04
N GLY A 18 -9.31 0.68 5.74
CA GLY A 18 -9.42 -0.63 5.09
C GLY A 18 -8.35 -1.60 5.61
N VAL A 19 -7.08 -1.19 5.60
CA VAL A 19 -5.97 -2.02 6.12
C VAL A 19 -6.19 -2.38 7.59
N VAL A 20 -6.48 -1.40 8.44
CA VAL A 20 -6.66 -1.63 9.89
C VAL A 20 -7.85 -2.55 10.14
N LEU A 21 -9.00 -2.28 9.54
CA LEU A 21 -10.20 -3.10 9.73
C LEU A 21 -9.98 -4.53 9.23
N THR A 22 -9.43 -4.70 8.05
CA THR A 22 -9.14 -6.03 7.48
C THR A 22 -8.16 -6.80 8.36
N ALA A 23 -7.08 -6.15 8.81
CA ALA A 23 -6.10 -6.77 9.69
C ALA A 23 -6.72 -7.21 11.02
N VAL A 24 -7.52 -6.36 11.66
CA VAL A 24 -8.16 -6.67 12.94
C VAL A 24 -9.20 -7.77 12.79
N ILE A 25 -10.08 -7.68 11.79
CA ILE A 25 -11.11 -8.70 11.57
C ILE A 25 -10.46 -10.07 11.29
N THR A 26 -9.46 -10.10 10.42
CA THR A 26 -8.71 -11.32 10.12
C THR A 26 -8.01 -11.86 11.37
N ALA A 27 -7.38 -10.99 12.18
CA ALA A 27 -6.73 -11.38 13.43
C ALA A 27 -7.74 -12.00 14.42
N VAL A 28 -8.92 -11.41 14.57
CA VAL A 28 -9.98 -11.97 15.40
C VAL A 28 -10.41 -13.34 14.91
N CYS A 29 -10.64 -13.51 13.61
CA CYS A 29 -10.99 -14.79 13.02
C CYS A 29 -9.89 -15.85 13.24
N CYS A 30 -8.62 -15.50 13.02
CA CYS A 30 -7.49 -16.41 13.23
C CYS A 30 -7.37 -16.81 14.70
N ASN A 31 -7.53 -15.88 15.62
CA ASN A 31 -7.47 -16.16 17.06
C ASN A 31 -8.62 -17.06 17.51
N LEU A 32 -9.86 -16.79 17.07
CA LEU A 32 -11.05 -17.54 17.49
C LEU A 32 -11.13 -18.94 16.84
N ILE A 33 -10.83 -19.02 15.53
CA ILE A 33 -11.03 -20.26 14.75
C ILE A 33 -9.77 -21.12 14.81
N LEU A 34 -8.60 -20.55 14.55
CA LEU A 34 -7.33 -21.28 14.46
C LEU A 34 -6.58 -21.37 15.79
N LYS A 35 -7.05 -20.64 16.82
CA LYS A 35 -6.46 -20.62 18.17
C LYS A 35 -5.01 -20.16 18.22
N PHE A 36 -4.59 -19.35 17.23
CA PHE A 36 -3.28 -18.69 17.26
C PHE A 36 -3.21 -17.65 18.39
N SER A 37 -2.01 -17.33 18.85
CA SER A 37 -1.82 -16.22 19.77
C SER A 37 -2.28 -14.91 19.13
N TRP A 38 -2.62 -13.90 19.95
CA TRP A 38 -3.11 -12.62 19.44
C TRP A 38 -2.13 -11.93 18.50
N LEU A 39 -0.83 -11.96 18.84
CA LEU A 39 0.22 -11.34 18.03
C LEU A 39 0.45 -12.07 16.69
N GLU A 40 0.43 -13.40 16.68
CA GLU A 40 0.52 -14.18 15.44
C GLU A 40 -0.70 -13.94 14.54
N SER A 41 -1.89 -13.88 15.14
CA SER A 41 -3.13 -13.56 14.44
C SER A 41 -3.08 -12.16 13.81
N LEU A 42 -2.55 -11.19 14.53
CA LEU A 42 -2.36 -9.82 14.03
C LEU A 42 -1.35 -9.79 12.89
N LEU A 43 -0.27 -10.56 12.98
CA LEU A 43 0.71 -10.69 11.90
C LEU A 43 0.06 -11.23 10.62
N ILE A 44 -0.72 -12.30 10.72
CA ILE A 44 -1.45 -12.87 9.57
C ILE A 44 -2.42 -11.83 9.00
N GLY A 45 -3.20 -11.18 9.86
CA GLY A 45 -4.12 -10.12 9.45
C GLY A 45 -3.44 -8.95 8.75
N SER A 46 -2.27 -8.54 9.23
CA SER A 46 -1.48 -7.46 8.63
C SER A 46 -1.01 -7.81 7.22
N VAL A 47 -0.48 -9.01 7.03
CA VAL A 47 -0.02 -9.48 5.70
C VAL A 47 -1.17 -9.58 4.71
N LEU A 48 -2.35 -10.02 5.15
CA LEU A 48 -3.52 -10.19 4.29
C LEU A 48 -4.33 -8.89 4.08
N SER A 49 -3.96 -7.80 4.73
CA SER A 49 -4.72 -6.54 4.65
C SER A 49 -4.43 -5.71 3.41
N SER A 50 -3.40 -6.04 2.64
CA SER A 50 -3.11 -5.40 1.35
C SER A 50 -4.07 -5.86 0.26
N THR A 51 -4.54 -4.94 -0.58
CA THR A 51 -5.42 -5.20 -1.72
C THR A 51 -4.72 -4.86 -3.03
N ASP A 52 -4.96 -5.65 -4.08
CA ASP A 52 -4.34 -5.47 -5.40
C ASP A 52 -5.33 -4.89 -6.41
N ALA A 53 -5.16 -3.60 -6.74
CA ALA A 53 -5.96 -2.94 -7.77
C ALA A 53 -5.73 -3.51 -9.18
N ALA A 54 -4.56 -4.05 -9.48
CA ALA A 54 -4.27 -4.58 -10.80
C ALA A 54 -5.17 -5.78 -11.13
N SER A 55 -5.39 -6.66 -10.17
CA SER A 55 -6.34 -7.78 -10.29
C SER A 55 -7.77 -7.30 -10.51
N VAL A 56 -8.20 -6.27 -9.77
CA VAL A 56 -9.54 -5.68 -9.95
C VAL A 56 -9.70 -5.08 -11.34
N PHE A 57 -8.73 -4.31 -11.82
CA PHE A 57 -8.74 -3.75 -13.17
C PHE A 57 -8.71 -4.81 -14.26
N ALA A 58 -7.97 -5.91 -14.06
CA ALA A 58 -7.95 -7.02 -15.01
C ALA A 58 -9.35 -7.66 -15.15
N ILE A 59 -10.06 -7.87 -14.04
CA ILE A 59 -11.42 -8.38 -14.02
C ILE A 59 -12.40 -7.42 -14.69
N LEU A 60 -12.31 -6.13 -14.39
CA LEU A 60 -13.18 -5.10 -14.97
C LEU A 60 -13.00 -5.02 -16.50
N ARG A 61 -11.75 -5.02 -16.97
CA ARG A 61 -11.44 -5.00 -18.41
C ARG A 61 -11.96 -6.27 -19.11
N LYS A 62 -11.78 -7.44 -18.49
CA LYS A 62 -12.29 -8.71 -19.03
C LYS A 62 -13.80 -8.69 -19.22
N ASN A 63 -14.52 -8.07 -18.27
CA ASN A 63 -15.98 -7.97 -18.32
C ASN A 63 -16.48 -6.71 -19.06
N LYS A 64 -15.59 -5.93 -19.70
CA LYS A 64 -15.90 -4.69 -20.41
C LYS A 64 -16.64 -3.65 -19.54
N LEU A 65 -16.38 -3.67 -18.24
CA LEU A 65 -16.93 -2.74 -17.28
C LEU A 65 -15.97 -1.55 -17.13
N ASN A 66 -16.52 -0.34 -17.25
CA ASN A 66 -15.77 0.89 -17.03
C ASN A 66 -16.19 1.50 -15.70
N LEU A 67 -15.19 1.89 -14.90
CA LEU A 67 -15.43 2.67 -13.69
C LEU A 67 -15.75 4.11 -14.08
N LYS A 68 -16.76 4.69 -13.41
CA LYS A 68 -17.14 6.09 -13.63
C LYS A 68 -16.11 7.03 -13.01
N ASP A 69 -15.81 8.09 -13.72
CA ASP A 69 -15.07 9.27 -13.28
C ASP A 69 -13.80 8.98 -12.47
N ALA A 70 -13.70 9.55 -11.25
CA ALA A 70 -12.52 9.45 -10.39
C ALA A 70 -12.39 8.11 -9.66
N THR A 71 -13.33 7.16 -9.80
CA THR A 71 -13.31 5.90 -9.04
C THR A 71 -12.08 5.04 -9.38
N ALA A 72 -11.66 5.03 -10.64
CA ALA A 72 -10.44 4.32 -11.05
C ALA A 72 -9.21 4.91 -10.36
N SER A 73 -9.08 6.23 -10.35
CA SER A 73 -7.96 6.92 -9.69
C SER A 73 -7.99 6.75 -8.17
N ILE A 74 -9.18 6.73 -7.56
CA ILE A 74 -9.31 6.44 -6.11
C ILE A 74 -8.81 5.04 -5.81
N LEU A 75 -9.20 4.04 -6.61
CA LEU A 75 -8.80 2.66 -6.43
C LEU A 75 -7.28 2.45 -6.61
N GLU A 76 -6.68 3.14 -7.59
CA GLU A 76 -5.22 3.10 -7.79
C GLU A 76 -4.46 3.71 -6.61
N VAL A 77 -4.88 4.87 -6.12
CA VAL A 77 -4.25 5.53 -4.97
C VAL A 77 -4.50 4.75 -3.68
N GLU A 78 -5.71 4.23 -3.49
CA GLU A 78 -6.08 3.41 -2.34
C GLU A 78 -5.20 2.16 -2.27
N SER A 79 -5.12 1.38 -3.35
CA SER A 79 -4.31 0.17 -3.40
C SER A 79 -2.81 0.47 -3.29
N GLY A 80 -2.32 1.53 -3.95
CA GLY A 80 -0.92 1.95 -3.81
C GLY A 80 -0.55 2.42 -2.40
N SER A 81 -1.53 2.83 -1.60
CA SER A 81 -1.33 3.22 -0.19
C SER A 81 -1.48 2.06 0.79
N ASN A 82 -2.22 1.01 0.43
CA ASN A 82 -2.43 -0.18 1.26
C ASN A 82 -1.14 -0.96 1.47
N ASP A 83 -0.33 -1.15 0.43
CA ASP A 83 0.90 -1.93 0.48
C ASP A 83 1.89 -1.40 1.52
N PRO A 84 2.26 -0.11 1.54
CA PRO A 84 3.10 0.45 2.58
C PRO A 84 2.51 0.34 3.98
N LEU A 85 1.19 0.53 4.14
CA LEU A 85 0.53 0.44 5.43
C LEU A 85 0.48 -0.99 5.97
N SER A 86 0.13 -1.95 5.13
CA SER A 86 0.15 -3.38 5.44
C SER A 86 1.55 -3.83 5.84
N TYR A 87 2.58 -3.40 5.09
CA TYR A 87 3.97 -3.66 5.41
C TYR A 87 4.37 -3.07 6.76
N LEU A 88 4.05 -1.81 7.03
CA LEU A 88 4.32 -1.18 8.34
C LEU A 88 3.66 -1.95 9.49
N LEU A 89 2.39 -2.33 9.34
CA LEU A 89 1.66 -3.07 10.35
C LEU A 89 2.26 -4.47 10.57
N THR A 90 2.71 -5.12 9.50
CA THR A 90 3.43 -6.40 9.54
C THR A 90 4.73 -6.28 10.33
N MET A 91 5.53 -5.25 10.06
CA MET A 91 6.80 -5.02 10.76
C MET A 91 6.60 -4.67 12.24
N VAL A 92 5.55 -3.92 12.57
CA VAL A 92 5.16 -3.66 13.96
C VAL A 92 4.79 -4.97 14.65
N SER A 93 3.98 -5.82 14.01
CA SER A 93 3.58 -7.12 14.58
C SER A 93 4.78 -8.02 14.84
N ILE A 94 5.74 -8.11 13.92
CA ILE A 94 6.99 -8.85 14.09
C ILE A 94 7.81 -8.29 15.25
N SER A 95 7.94 -6.97 15.35
CA SER A 95 8.69 -6.32 16.44
C SER A 95 8.09 -6.63 17.81
N LEU A 96 6.76 -6.65 17.91
CA LEU A 96 6.04 -7.02 19.14
C LEU A 96 6.26 -8.50 19.50
N ILE A 97 6.22 -9.40 18.51
CA ILE A 97 6.48 -10.83 18.74
C ILE A 97 7.90 -11.07 19.26
N ASN A 98 8.87 -10.35 18.71
CA ASN A 98 10.29 -10.48 19.10
C ASN A 98 10.64 -9.81 20.44
N GLY A 99 9.67 -9.20 21.14
CA GLY A 99 9.89 -8.53 22.41
C GLY A 99 10.66 -7.21 22.35
N ASN A 100 10.95 -6.71 21.15
CA ASN A 100 11.63 -5.41 20.93
C ASN A 100 10.66 -4.22 21.03
N GLY A 101 9.52 -4.41 21.67
CA GLY A 101 8.27 -3.71 21.43
C GLY A 101 8.15 -2.27 21.92
N GLU A 102 9.01 -1.70 22.75
CA GLU A 102 8.61 -0.39 23.29
C GLU A 102 9.49 0.78 22.83
N ASN A 103 10.78 0.63 22.74
CA ASN A 103 11.65 1.80 22.55
C ASN A 103 11.98 2.16 21.09
N ASN A 104 11.70 1.29 20.12
CA ASN A 104 12.16 1.49 18.75
C ASN A 104 11.08 1.44 17.67
N ILE A 105 9.81 1.08 17.98
CA ILE A 105 8.76 0.95 16.96
C ILE A 105 8.50 2.29 16.27
N LEU A 106 8.39 3.37 17.03
CA LEU A 106 8.15 4.70 16.47
C LEU A 106 9.31 5.15 15.57
N ALA A 107 10.54 4.97 16.05
CA ALA A 107 11.74 5.29 15.28
C ALA A 107 11.82 4.44 14.01
N MET A 108 11.49 3.15 14.09
CA MET A 108 11.44 2.25 12.94
C MET A 108 10.41 2.71 11.90
N ILE A 109 9.20 3.08 12.31
CA ILE A 109 8.14 3.58 11.43
C ILE A 109 8.59 4.87 10.73
N VAL A 110 9.10 5.83 11.50
CA VAL A 110 9.59 7.10 10.95
C VAL A 110 10.73 6.86 9.95
N PHE A 111 11.70 6.02 10.29
CA PHE A 111 12.81 5.69 9.40
C PHE A 111 12.33 5.02 8.10
N GLN A 112 11.39 4.08 8.18
CA GLN A 112 10.82 3.41 7.00
C GLN A 112 10.08 4.40 6.09
N ILE A 113 9.28 5.30 6.66
CA ILE A 113 8.56 6.32 5.87
C ILE A 113 9.54 7.26 5.19
N VAL A 114 10.51 7.82 5.94
CA VAL A 114 11.49 8.76 5.39
C VAL A 114 12.34 8.10 4.30
N PHE A 115 12.86 6.90 4.58
CA PHE A 115 13.68 6.16 3.61
C PHE A 115 12.88 5.76 2.37
N GLY A 116 11.63 5.29 2.56
CA GLY A 116 10.74 4.92 1.45
C GLY A 116 10.42 6.10 0.54
N VAL A 117 10.10 7.27 1.11
CA VAL A 117 9.85 8.51 0.34
C VAL A 117 11.11 8.94 -0.41
N MET A 118 12.26 8.93 0.25
CA MET A 118 13.54 9.29 -0.37
C MET A 118 13.87 8.39 -1.56
N MET A 119 13.79 7.07 -1.37
CA MET A 119 14.05 6.10 -2.44
C MET A 119 13.02 6.21 -3.56
N GLY A 120 11.74 6.41 -3.24
CA GLY A 120 10.67 6.62 -4.22
C GLY A 120 10.95 7.82 -5.13
N VAL A 121 11.38 8.95 -4.56
CA VAL A 121 11.76 10.15 -5.32
C VAL A 121 12.99 9.91 -6.19
N ILE A 122 14.01 9.22 -5.68
CA ILE A 122 15.22 8.90 -6.44
C ILE A 122 14.87 8.01 -7.64
N PHE A 123 14.17 6.90 -7.43
CA PHE A 123 13.80 5.98 -8.51
C PHE A 123 12.84 6.61 -9.51
N SER A 124 11.88 7.43 -9.06
CA SER A 124 10.99 8.18 -9.94
C SER A 124 11.78 9.10 -10.89
N LYS A 125 12.69 9.90 -10.36
CA LYS A 125 13.55 10.78 -11.18
C LYS A 125 14.43 10.00 -12.12
N LEU A 126 15.01 8.89 -11.67
CA LEU A 126 15.85 8.02 -12.49
C LEU A 126 15.05 7.44 -13.67
N THR A 127 13.84 6.93 -13.40
CA THR A 127 12.95 6.38 -14.43
C THR A 127 12.57 7.44 -15.46
N ILE A 128 12.16 8.63 -15.03
CA ILE A 128 11.84 9.75 -15.92
C ILE A 128 13.05 10.12 -16.78
N TRP A 129 14.24 10.18 -16.19
CA TRP A 129 15.47 10.50 -16.91
C TRP A 129 15.80 9.45 -17.99
N ILE A 130 15.70 8.15 -17.65
CA ILE A 130 15.93 7.03 -18.58
C ILE A 130 14.93 7.08 -19.73
N MET A 131 13.64 7.23 -19.43
CA MET A 131 12.58 7.29 -20.44
C MET A 131 12.75 8.50 -21.37
N THR A 132 13.09 9.66 -20.83
CA THR A 132 13.30 10.88 -21.62
C THR A 132 14.51 10.74 -22.53
N LYS A 133 15.60 10.13 -22.04
CA LYS A 133 16.82 9.91 -22.83
C LYS A 133 16.60 8.84 -23.91
N GLY A 134 15.91 7.75 -23.56
CA GLY A 134 15.55 6.68 -24.51
C GLY A 134 14.66 7.18 -25.64
N ARG A 135 13.65 8.00 -25.32
CA ARG A 135 12.77 8.61 -26.34
C ARG A 135 13.54 9.52 -27.31
N LYS A 136 14.48 10.34 -26.79
CA LYS A 136 15.33 11.19 -27.65
C LYS A 136 16.22 10.37 -28.57
N PHE A 137 16.69 9.21 -28.12
CA PHE A 137 17.52 8.31 -28.96
C PHE A 137 16.72 7.66 -30.08
N LEU A 138 15.49 7.23 -29.80
CA LEU A 138 14.57 6.63 -30.79
C LEU A 138 14.14 7.64 -31.86
N ILE A 139 13.80 8.87 -31.48
CA ILE A 139 13.41 9.94 -32.44
C ILE A 139 14.57 10.37 -33.34
N LYS A 140 15.82 10.25 -32.88
CA LYS A 140 16.99 10.61 -33.67
C LYS A 140 17.37 9.51 -34.69
N LYS A 141 16.78 8.33 -34.61
CA LYS A 141 17.08 7.19 -35.47
C LYS A 141 15.98 6.92 -36.52
N LEU A 142 14.85 7.68 -36.44
CA LEU A 142 13.81 7.78 -37.47
C LEU A 142 14.01 9.02 -38.33
#